data_367eb8aec23ea61df82258ba542b0119
#
_entry.id   367eb8aec23ea61df82258ba542b0119
#
_cell.length_a   1.000
_cell.length_b   1.000
_cell.length_c   1.000
_cell.angle_alpha   90.00
_cell.angle_beta   90.00
_cell.angle_gamma   90.00
#
_symmetry.space_group_name_H-M   'P 1'
#
loop_
_entity.id
_entity.type
_entity.pdbx_description
1 polymer ?
#
loop_
_entity_poly.entity_id
_entity_poly.type
_entity_poly.pdbx_seq_one_letter_code
_entity_poly.pdbx_strand_id
1 'polypeptide(L)'
;YFDKDGDLEMGKRIITNAKCRRVSVCNALDCLLIHESRLSDLPALCEGLAEKQTKIHADAKAYEALKGHYPDTLLYKAEESEAKMKEAGLLTADCKSADSTEADANMKSIWNTEWLSMQMGIKTVASEDEALDHIATYGSGHSESIVSYNETAQKKFQAMVDAACVYVNAPTSFTDGAQFGLGA
;
A
#
# COMPACT_ATOMS: atom_id res chain seq x y z
N TYR A 1 2.95 -1.56 -5.59
CA TYR A 1 4.35 -1.92 -5.40
C TYR A 1 5.27 -0.97 -6.17
N PHE A 2 6.26 -0.38 -5.48
CA PHE A 2 7.34 0.41 -6.08
C PHE A 2 8.57 -0.48 -6.24
N ASP A 3 8.83 -0.88 -7.47
CA ASP A 3 9.87 -1.83 -7.84
C ASP A 3 11.28 -1.20 -7.82
N LYS A 4 12.32 -2.06 -7.82
CA LYS A 4 13.73 -1.63 -7.95
C LYS A 4 13.98 -0.78 -9.20
N ASP A 5 13.27 -1.05 -10.29
CA ASP A 5 13.35 -0.35 -11.57
C ASP A 5 12.24 0.71 -11.72
N GLY A 6 11.64 1.16 -10.61
CA GLY A 6 10.63 2.21 -10.58
C GLY A 6 11.20 3.60 -10.86
N ASP A 7 10.46 4.42 -11.61
CA ASP A 7 10.82 5.83 -11.81
C ASP A 7 10.39 6.68 -10.62
N LEU A 8 11.31 7.47 -10.08
CA LEU A 8 11.07 8.27 -8.88
C LEU A 8 9.98 9.32 -9.09
N GLU A 9 10.06 10.10 -10.17
CA GLU A 9 9.10 11.18 -10.40
C GLU A 9 7.70 10.66 -10.76
N MET A 10 7.64 9.52 -11.45
CA MET A 10 6.38 8.81 -11.69
C MET A 10 5.82 8.28 -10.37
N GLY A 11 6.65 7.65 -9.53
CA GLY A 11 6.26 7.13 -8.22
C GLY A 11 5.68 8.21 -7.32
N LYS A 12 6.33 9.37 -7.21
CA LYS A 12 5.84 10.54 -6.45
C LYS A 12 4.40 10.90 -6.86
N ARG A 13 4.17 11.04 -8.17
CA ARG A 13 2.85 11.41 -8.70
C ARG A 13 1.80 10.32 -8.47
N ILE A 14 2.15 9.06 -8.72
CA ILE A 14 1.23 7.92 -8.55
C ILE A 14 0.83 7.77 -7.09
N ILE A 15 1.81 7.72 -6.17
CA ILE A 15 1.57 7.51 -4.73
C ILE A 15 0.72 8.66 -4.17
N THR A 16 1.09 9.91 -4.44
CA THR A 16 0.34 11.08 -3.98
C THR A 16 -1.09 11.07 -4.54
N ASN A 17 -1.27 10.79 -5.82
CA ASN A 17 -2.60 10.71 -6.43
C ASN A 17 -3.43 9.57 -5.81
N ALA A 18 -2.88 8.36 -5.74
CA ALA A 18 -3.59 7.18 -5.26
C ALA A 18 -4.03 7.32 -3.79
N LYS A 19 -3.24 8.02 -2.94
CA LYS A 19 -3.63 8.26 -1.55
C LYS A 19 -4.45 9.51 -1.34
N CYS A 20 -4.04 10.64 -1.93
CA CYS A 20 -4.52 11.96 -1.49
C CYS A 20 -5.65 12.53 -2.34
N ARG A 21 -5.97 11.95 -3.50
CA ARG A 21 -7.05 12.43 -4.36
C ARG A 21 -8.42 12.27 -3.69
N ARG A 22 -8.68 11.08 -3.14
CA ARG A 22 -9.92 10.76 -2.43
C ARG A 22 -9.67 9.57 -1.50
N VAL A 23 -9.75 9.80 -0.20
CA VAL A 23 -9.37 8.79 0.81
C VAL A 23 -10.49 7.83 1.21
N SER A 24 -11.75 8.23 1.03
CA SER A 24 -12.92 7.47 1.47
C SER A 24 -13.50 6.58 0.36
N VAL A 25 -12.64 5.97 -0.45
CA VAL A 25 -13.02 5.09 -1.56
C VAL A 25 -12.15 3.84 -1.57
N CYS A 26 -12.73 2.74 -2.05
CA CYS A 26 -12.12 1.41 -2.06
C CYS A 26 -10.85 1.26 -2.92
N ASN A 27 -10.58 2.22 -3.81
CA ASN A 27 -9.38 2.27 -4.65
C ASN A 27 -8.31 3.25 -4.14
N ALA A 28 -8.47 3.79 -2.93
CA ALA A 28 -7.43 4.60 -2.30
C ALA A 28 -6.24 3.71 -1.88
N LEU A 29 -5.04 4.28 -1.93
CA LEU A 29 -3.84 3.55 -1.54
C LEU A 29 -3.84 3.30 -0.02
N ASP A 30 -3.88 2.05 0.40
CA ASP A 30 -3.84 1.64 1.80
C ASP A 30 -2.46 1.14 2.24
N CYS A 31 -1.72 0.46 1.35
CA CYS A 31 -0.36 0.00 1.63
C CYS A 31 0.57 0.22 0.43
N LEU A 32 1.71 0.87 0.67
CA LEU A 32 2.82 0.96 -0.28
C LEU A 32 3.84 -0.12 0.03
N LEU A 33 4.06 -1.04 -0.92
CA LEU A 33 5.20 -1.95 -0.88
C LEU A 33 6.37 -1.29 -1.63
N ILE A 34 7.54 -1.22 -1.00
CA ILE A 34 8.76 -0.65 -1.60
C ILE A 34 9.88 -1.66 -1.62
N HIS A 35 10.54 -1.81 -2.77
CA HIS A 35 11.74 -2.64 -2.88
C HIS A 35 12.87 -2.07 -2.00
N GLU A 36 13.55 -2.92 -1.22
CA GLU A 36 14.54 -2.47 -0.22
C GLU A 36 15.69 -1.65 -0.82
N SER A 37 16.09 -1.90 -2.07
CA SER A 37 17.11 -1.10 -2.75
C SER A 37 16.70 0.34 -3.04
N ARG A 38 15.42 0.67 -2.85
CA ARG A 38 14.85 2.01 -3.13
C ARG A 38 14.45 2.76 -1.86
N LEU A 39 14.87 2.27 -0.69
CA LEU A 39 14.57 2.95 0.59
C LEU A 39 15.15 4.36 0.66
N SER A 40 16.26 4.65 -0.02
CA SER A 40 16.81 6.00 -0.13
C SER A 40 15.89 6.99 -0.86
N ASP A 41 14.99 6.51 -1.70
CA ASP A 41 14.04 7.34 -2.44
C ASP A 41 12.76 7.62 -1.63
N LEU A 42 12.54 6.87 -0.55
CA LEU A 42 11.30 6.92 0.22
C LEU A 42 10.96 8.33 0.74
N PRO A 43 11.92 9.14 1.25
CA PRO A 43 11.64 10.51 1.63
C PRO A 43 11.04 11.35 0.49
N ALA A 44 11.60 11.24 -0.71
CA ALA A 44 11.12 11.97 -1.88
C ALA A 44 9.75 11.42 -2.36
N LEU A 45 9.56 10.10 -2.35
CA LEU A 45 8.26 9.47 -2.69
C LEU A 45 7.12 9.92 -1.77
N CYS A 46 7.44 10.20 -0.49
CA CYS A 46 6.47 10.59 0.53
C CYS A 46 6.28 12.11 0.69
N GLU A 47 6.99 12.95 -0.07
CA GLU A 47 6.92 14.41 0.03
C GLU A 47 5.48 14.93 -0.10
N GLY A 48 4.76 14.54 -1.14
CA GLY A 48 3.36 14.92 -1.34
C GLY A 48 2.40 14.36 -0.29
N LEU A 49 2.74 13.24 0.36
CA LEU A 49 1.99 12.70 1.49
C LEU A 49 2.16 13.57 2.75
N ALA A 50 3.38 14.06 3.00
CA ALA A 50 3.67 14.96 4.11
C ALA A 50 2.90 16.28 3.98
N GLU A 51 2.88 16.88 2.79
CA GLU A 51 2.09 18.09 2.49
C GLU A 51 0.59 17.91 2.79
N LYS A 52 0.08 16.71 2.57
CA LYS A 52 -1.33 16.34 2.83
C LYS A 52 -1.57 15.80 4.23
N GLN A 53 -0.59 15.88 5.13
CA GLN A 53 -0.68 15.44 6.52
C GLN A 53 -1.08 13.95 6.65
N THR A 54 -0.58 13.11 5.74
CA THR A 54 -0.86 11.67 5.76
C THR A 54 -0.07 10.99 6.88
N LYS A 55 -0.72 10.21 7.72
CA LYS A 55 -0.05 9.37 8.72
C LYS A 55 0.49 8.11 8.07
N ILE A 56 1.75 7.81 8.34
CA ILE A 56 2.43 6.62 7.80
C ILE A 56 2.72 5.64 8.94
N HIS A 57 2.32 4.40 8.75
CA HIS A 57 2.63 3.26 9.61
C HIS A 57 3.66 2.38 8.88
N ALA A 58 4.93 2.60 9.17
CA ALA A 58 6.05 2.02 8.45
C ALA A 58 6.65 0.81 9.18
N ASP A 59 7.08 -0.21 8.43
CA ASP A 59 7.94 -1.24 9.01
C ASP A 59 9.29 -0.68 9.46
N ALA A 60 10.09 -1.47 10.14
CA ALA A 60 11.34 -0.99 10.74
C ALA A 60 12.30 -0.35 9.74
N LYS A 61 12.46 -0.93 8.53
CA LYS A 61 13.37 -0.41 7.50
C LYS A 61 12.84 0.90 6.90
N ALA A 62 11.56 0.95 6.55
CA ALA A 62 10.92 2.13 6.00
C ALA A 62 10.83 3.26 7.05
N TYR A 63 10.58 2.92 8.33
CA TYR A 63 10.59 3.90 9.43
C TYR A 63 11.96 4.57 9.56
N GLU A 64 13.05 3.83 9.60
CA GLU A 64 14.40 4.40 9.70
C GLU A 64 14.77 5.23 8.46
N ALA A 65 14.29 4.87 7.27
CA ALA A 65 14.50 5.65 6.05
C ALA A 65 13.73 6.98 6.05
N LEU A 66 12.58 7.05 6.71
CA LEU A 66 11.75 8.27 6.80
C LEU A 66 12.09 9.14 8.02
N LYS A 67 12.72 8.59 9.03
CA LYS A 67 13.05 9.29 10.28
C LYS A 67 13.95 10.50 10.02
N GLY A 68 13.50 11.68 10.51
CA GLY A 68 14.17 12.95 10.25
C GLY A 68 13.91 13.57 8.87
N HIS A 69 13.19 12.86 7.98
CA HIS A 69 12.79 13.33 6.65
C HIS A 69 11.27 13.46 6.49
N TYR A 70 10.51 12.85 7.37
CA TYR A 70 9.05 12.92 7.43
C TYR A 70 8.63 13.50 8.79
N PRO A 71 7.50 14.24 8.90
CA PRO A 71 7.08 14.82 10.18
C PRO A 71 6.91 13.75 11.28
N ASP A 72 7.59 13.91 12.40
CA ASP A 72 7.57 12.92 13.51
C ASP A 72 6.17 12.65 14.06
N THR A 73 5.28 13.65 14.01
CA THR A 73 3.89 13.53 14.46
C THR A 73 3.00 12.71 13.53
N LEU A 74 3.50 12.38 12.33
CA LEU A 74 2.79 11.64 11.29
C LEU A 74 3.45 10.30 10.95
N LEU A 75 4.62 9.99 11.56
CA LEU A 75 5.37 8.76 11.30
C LEU A 75 5.30 7.82 12.52
N TYR A 76 4.80 6.63 12.28
CA TYR A 76 4.60 5.61 13.31
C TYR A 76 5.25 4.30 12.88
N LYS A 77 5.77 3.53 13.85
CA LYS A 77 6.18 2.16 13.61
C LYS A 77 4.93 1.28 13.47
N ALA A 78 4.89 0.46 12.43
CA ALA A 78 3.77 -0.43 12.14
C ALA A 78 3.44 -1.35 13.32
N GLU A 79 4.45 -1.96 13.93
CA GLU A 79 4.30 -2.88 15.06
C GLU A 79 3.65 -2.21 16.30
N GLU A 80 4.07 -0.98 16.62
CA GLU A 80 3.50 -0.22 17.73
C GLU A 80 2.06 0.21 17.45
N SER A 81 1.78 0.57 16.19
CA SER A 81 0.44 0.93 15.75
C SER A 81 -0.50 -0.27 15.79
N GLU A 82 -0.04 -1.42 15.31
CA GLU A 82 -0.81 -2.67 15.34
C GLU A 82 -1.13 -3.10 16.76
N ALA A 83 -0.17 -3.02 17.69
CA ALA A 83 -0.39 -3.32 19.10
C ALA A 83 -1.47 -2.41 19.71
N LYS A 84 -1.38 -1.09 19.49
CA LYS A 84 -2.38 -0.12 19.99
C LYS A 84 -3.76 -0.33 19.37
N MET A 85 -3.84 -0.66 18.09
CA MET A 85 -5.11 -0.93 17.41
C MET A 85 -5.76 -2.22 17.93
N LYS A 86 -4.97 -3.26 18.25
CA LYS A 86 -5.44 -4.48 18.89
C LYS A 86 -5.97 -4.20 20.30
N GLU A 87 -5.25 -3.45 21.13
CA GLU A 87 -5.68 -3.04 22.47
C GLU A 87 -6.98 -2.23 22.43
N ALA A 88 -7.13 -1.36 21.41
CA ALA A 88 -8.34 -0.56 21.21
C ALA A 88 -9.52 -1.36 20.59
N GLY A 89 -9.34 -2.64 20.27
CA GLY A 89 -10.35 -3.48 19.60
C GLY A 89 -10.65 -3.07 18.16
N LEU A 90 -9.76 -2.30 17.53
CA LEU A 90 -9.91 -1.83 16.16
C LEU A 90 -9.40 -2.85 15.13
N LEU A 91 -8.47 -3.71 15.54
CA LEU A 91 -8.05 -4.90 14.81
C LEU A 91 -8.65 -6.09 15.56
N THR A 92 -9.74 -6.58 15.08
CA THR A 92 -10.39 -7.78 15.64
C THR A 92 -9.92 -9.00 14.84
N ALA A 93 -9.64 -10.08 15.55
CA ALA A 93 -9.59 -11.41 14.97
C ALA A 93 -11.03 -11.75 14.58
N ASP A 94 -11.48 -11.37 13.38
CA ASP A 94 -12.88 -11.43 13.05
C ASP A 94 -13.30 -12.60 12.23
N CYS A 95 -14.36 -13.10 12.79
CA CYS A 95 -15.45 -13.83 12.19
C CYS A 95 -15.03 -15.08 11.44
N LYS A 96 -14.79 -16.12 12.24
CA LYS A 96 -15.02 -17.48 11.81
C LYS A 96 -16.48 -17.55 11.34
N SER A 97 -16.73 -17.43 10.04
CA SER A 97 -17.92 -18.05 9.49
C SER A 97 -17.77 -19.56 9.77
N ALA A 98 -18.84 -20.25 10.14
CA ALA A 98 -18.82 -21.64 10.57
C ALA A 98 -18.25 -22.63 9.52
N ASP A 99 -17.91 -22.15 8.31
CA ASP A 99 -17.42 -22.92 7.17
C ASP A 99 -15.99 -22.55 6.72
N SER A 100 -15.28 -21.65 7.43
CA SER A 100 -13.91 -21.27 7.04
C SER A 100 -12.89 -22.26 7.61
N THR A 101 -12.00 -22.75 6.78
CA THR A 101 -10.81 -23.51 7.19
C THR A 101 -9.84 -22.60 7.96
N GLU A 102 -8.94 -23.17 8.78
CA GLU A 102 -7.99 -22.38 9.62
C GLU A 102 -7.13 -21.39 8.83
N ALA A 103 -7.01 -21.55 7.50
CA ALA A 103 -6.31 -20.63 6.59
C ALA A 103 -7.08 -19.33 6.32
N ASP A 104 -8.40 -19.31 6.52
CA ASP A 104 -9.28 -18.14 6.26
C ASP A 104 -9.48 -17.23 7.47
N ALA A 105 -8.73 -17.46 8.55
CA ALA A 105 -8.70 -16.51 9.66
C ALA A 105 -7.97 -15.24 9.21
N ASN A 106 -8.69 -14.37 8.50
CA ASN A 106 -8.26 -13.03 8.13
C ASN A 106 -7.98 -12.26 9.42
N MET A 107 -6.77 -12.45 9.95
CA MET A 107 -6.26 -11.60 11.02
C MET A 107 -6.18 -10.20 10.42
N LYS A 108 -7.11 -9.33 10.79
CA LYS A 108 -6.98 -7.92 10.44
C LYS A 108 -5.67 -7.42 11.01
N SER A 109 -4.74 -7.17 10.12
CA SER A 109 -3.45 -6.58 10.38
C SER A 109 -3.47 -5.15 9.89
N ILE A 110 -2.51 -4.37 10.33
CA ILE A 110 -2.27 -3.03 9.78
C ILE A 110 -2.09 -3.07 8.25
N TRP A 111 -1.62 -4.20 7.71
CA TRP A 111 -1.33 -4.38 6.28
C TRP A 111 -2.56 -4.63 5.41
N ASN A 112 -3.66 -5.12 5.97
CA ASN A 112 -4.93 -5.31 5.26
C ASN A 112 -6.04 -4.37 5.77
N THR A 113 -5.65 -3.29 6.45
CA THR A 113 -6.59 -2.27 6.92
C THR A 113 -7.00 -1.35 5.79
N GLU A 114 -8.29 -1.27 5.49
CA GLU A 114 -8.86 -0.22 4.65
C GLU A 114 -8.97 1.05 5.51
N TRP A 115 -8.06 1.98 5.30
CA TRP A 115 -7.92 3.15 6.17
C TRP A 115 -9.04 4.18 6.04
N LEU A 116 -9.60 4.36 4.85
CA LEU A 116 -10.65 5.36 4.52
C LEU A 116 -10.35 6.78 5.04
N SER A 117 -9.08 7.09 5.27
CA SER A 117 -8.58 8.33 5.89
C SER A 117 -7.17 8.63 5.40
N MET A 118 -6.60 9.80 5.80
CA MET A 118 -5.21 10.17 5.50
C MET A 118 -4.24 9.33 6.37
N GLN A 119 -4.29 8.02 6.22
CA GLN A 119 -3.40 7.05 6.84
C GLN A 119 -3.06 5.94 5.85
N MET A 120 -1.87 5.36 5.95
CA MET A 120 -1.46 4.23 5.11
C MET A 120 -0.30 3.45 5.74
N GLY A 121 -0.15 2.20 5.30
CA GLY A 121 1.01 1.37 5.60
C GLY A 121 2.15 1.57 4.59
N ILE A 122 3.40 1.38 5.04
CA ILE A 122 4.56 1.21 4.16
C ILE A 122 5.34 -0.03 4.60
N LYS A 123 5.49 -0.98 3.68
CA LYS A 123 6.18 -2.25 3.89
C LYS A 123 7.36 -2.38 2.93
N THR A 124 8.53 -2.68 3.47
CA THR A 124 9.73 -3.00 2.70
C THR A 124 9.70 -4.46 2.26
N VAL A 125 10.04 -4.72 1.00
CA VAL A 125 10.17 -6.07 0.44
C VAL A 125 11.52 -6.24 -0.24
N ALA A 126 12.10 -7.44 -0.17
CA ALA A 126 13.41 -7.73 -0.75
C ALA A 126 13.34 -8.11 -2.24
N SER A 127 12.15 -8.45 -2.74
CA SER A 127 11.94 -8.89 -4.11
C SER A 127 10.51 -8.64 -4.58
N GLU A 128 10.30 -8.78 -5.90
CA GLU A 128 8.94 -8.81 -6.47
C GLU A 128 8.13 -10.01 -5.96
N ASP A 129 8.77 -11.17 -5.76
CA ASP A 129 8.07 -12.35 -5.23
C ASP A 129 7.54 -12.09 -3.81
N GLU A 130 8.34 -11.47 -2.94
CA GLU A 130 7.86 -11.07 -1.60
C GLU A 130 6.72 -10.05 -1.69
N ALA A 131 6.74 -9.13 -2.66
CA ALA A 131 5.64 -8.21 -2.89
C ALA A 131 4.36 -8.95 -3.33
N LEU A 132 4.48 -9.91 -4.23
CA LEU A 132 3.36 -10.74 -4.69
C LEU A 132 2.76 -11.58 -3.54
N ASP A 133 3.61 -12.20 -2.71
CA ASP A 133 3.18 -12.96 -1.54
C ASP A 133 2.46 -12.06 -0.52
N HIS A 134 2.98 -10.84 -0.32
CA HIS A 134 2.33 -9.86 0.55
C HIS A 134 0.95 -9.46 0.03
N ILE A 135 0.84 -9.16 -1.28
CA ILE A 135 -0.44 -8.82 -1.92
C ILE A 135 -1.42 -9.99 -1.83
N ALA A 136 -0.98 -11.22 -2.09
CA ALA A 136 -1.82 -12.42 -1.97
C ALA A 136 -2.34 -12.62 -0.54
N THR A 137 -1.55 -12.23 0.47
CA THR A 137 -1.90 -12.42 1.89
C THR A 137 -2.78 -11.29 2.43
N TYR A 138 -2.50 -10.04 2.06
CA TYR A 138 -3.08 -8.85 2.70
C TYR A 138 -3.90 -7.98 1.75
N GLY A 139 -3.82 -8.19 0.45
CA GLY A 139 -4.57 -7.43 -0.54
C GLY A 139 -6.08 -7.63 -0.43
N SER A 140 -6.84 -6.62 -0.81
CA SER A 140 -8.31 -6.67 -0.82
C SER A 140 -8.89 -7.39 -2.05
N GLY A 141 -8.05 -7.72 -3.05
CA GLY A 141 -8.50 -8.22 -4.36
C GLY A 141 -9.21 -7.17 -5.23
N HIS A 142 -9.21 -5.90 -4.82
CA HIS A 142 -9.88 -4.83 -5.54
C HIS A 142 -9.01 -4.23 -6.65
N SER A 143 -7.91 -3.58 -6.31
CA SER A 143 -7.04 -2.91 -7.28
C SER A 143 -5.60 -2.83 -6.80
N GLU A 144 -4.67 -3.23 -7.66
CA GLU A 144 -3.26 -3.27 -7.39
C GLU A 144 -2.47 -2.56 -8.50
N SER A 145 -1.28 -2.05 -8.17
CA SER A 145 -0.43 -1.36 -9.15
C SER A 145 1.05 -1.61 -8.91
N ILE A 146 1.80 -1.77 -9.99
CA ILE A 146 3.26 -1.76 -9.99
C ILE A 146 3.79 -0.50 -10.66
N VAL A 147 4.84 0.10 -10.06
CA VAL A 147 5.64 1.17 -10.69
C VAL A 147 7.01 0.59 -11.03
N SER A 148 7.27 0.38 -12.31
CA SER A 148 8.52 -0.22 -12.80
C SER A 148 8.70 0.09 -14.29
N TYR A 149 9.94 0.24 -14.76
CA TYR A 149 10.29 0.23 -16.18
C TYR A 149 10.68 -1.16 -16.69
N ASN A 150 10.77 -2.15 -15.82
CA ASN A 150 11.10 -3.51 -16.20
C ASN A 150 9.87 -4.25 -16.75
N GLU A 151 9.80 -4.42 -18.08
CA GLU A 151 8.66 -5.08 -18.72
C GLU A 151 8.44 -6.53 -18.24
N THR A 152 9.50 -7.24 -17.85
CA THR A 152 9.37 -8.59 -17.32
C THR A 152 8.67 -8.60 -15.98
N ALA A 153 9.05 -7.67 -15.08
CA ALA A 153 8.39 -7.47 -13.80
C ALA A 153 6.93 -7.02 -13.99
N GLN A 154 6.68 -6.08 -14.89
CA GLN A 154 5.30 -5.64 -15.20
C GLN A 154 4.41 -6.80 -15.63
N LYS A 155 4.88 -7.64 -16.59
CA LYS A 155 4.14 -8.79 -17.10
C LYS A 155 3.90 -9.85 -16.03
N LYS A 156 4.92 -10.11 -15.19
CA LYS A 156 4.81 -11.04 -14.06
C LYS A 156 3.80 -10.53 -13.04
N PHE A 157 3.88 -9.28 -12.65
CA PHE A 157 2.93 -8.66 -11.73
C PHE A 157 1.48 -8.78 -12.23
N GLN A 158 1.23 -8.41 -13.51
CA GLN A 158 -0.09 -8.53 -14.12
C GLN A 158 -0.60 -9.96 -14.22
N ALA A 159 0.28 -10.95 -14.38
CA ALA A 159 -0.10 -12.36 -14.50
C ALA A 159 -0.34 -13.04 -13.16
N MET A 160 0.32 -12.57 -12.09
CA MET A 160 0.33 -13.25 -10.78
C MET A 160 -0.60 -12.60 -9.74
N VAL A 161 -0.93 -11.33 -9.90
CA VAL A 161 -1.81 -10.63 -8.95
C VAL A 161 -3.26 -10.96 -9.23
N ASP A 162 -3.93 -11.55 -8.24
CA ASP A 162 -5.37 -11.84 -8.27
C ASP A 162 -6.16 -10.65 -7.69
N ALA A 163 -6.49 -9.70 -8.56
CA ALA A 163 -7.31 -8.54 -8.22
C ALA A 163 -8.21 -8.15 -9.40
N ALA A 164 -9.32 -7.49 -9.11
CA ALA A 164 -10.27 -7.06 -10.13
C ALA A 164 -9.63 -6.09 -11.15
N CYS A 165 -8.66 -5.28 -10.71
CA CYS A 165 -7.92 -4.36 -11.56
C CYS A 165 -6.43 -4.39 -11.24
N VAL A 166 -5.58 -4.60 -12.24
CA VAL A 166 -4.11 -4.61 -12.09
C VAL A 166 -3.49 -3.60 -13.05
N TYR A 167 -2.81 -2.60 -12.49
CA TYR A 167 -2.24 -1.48 -13.24
C TYR A 167 -0.72 -1.54 -13.32
N VAL A 168 -0.19 -0.96 -14.37
CA VAL A 168 1.24 -0.71 -14.56
C VAL A 168 1.43 0.79 -14.75
N ASN A 169 2.29 1.40 -13.92
CA ASN A 169 2.65 2.81 -14.00
C ASN A 169 1.44 3.77 -13.98
N ALA A 170 0.38 3.36 -13.28
CA ALA A 170 -0.83 4.16 -13.11
C ALA A 170 -1.36 4.01 -11.67
N PRO A 171 -2.03 5.04 -11.12
CA PRO A 171 -2.62 4.94 -9.79
C PRO A 171 -3.85 4.05 -9.77
N THR A 172 -4.11 3.37 -8.65
CA THR A 172 -5.31 2.55 -8.41
C THR A 172 -6.61 3.34 -8.54
N SER A 173 -6.55 4.67 -8.39
CA SER A 173 -7.67 5.59 -8.61
C SER A 173 -8.28 5.52 -10.02
N PHE A 174 -7.60 4.92 -11.00
CA PHE A 174 -8.14 4.71 -12.35
C PHE A 174 -9.19 3.60 -12.43
N THR A 175 -9.42 2.86 -11.37
CA THR A 175 -10.57 1.93 -11.26
C THR A 175 -11.91 2.68 -11.27
N ASP A 176 -11.92 3.98 -11.00
CA ASP A 176 -13.12 4.82 -11.10
C ASP A 176 -13.54 4.98 -12.56
N GLY A 177 -14.74 4.51 -12.92
CA GLY A 177 -15.30 4.56 -14.28
C GLY A 177 -15.33 5.97 -14.87
N ALA A 178 -15.44 7.02 -14.03
CA ALA A 178 -15.39 8.40 -14.46
C ALA A 178 -14.06 8.78 -15.15
N GLN A 179 -12.94 8.12 -14.81
CA GLN A 179 -11.65 8.32 -15.47
C GLN A 179 -11.65 7.87 -16.93
N PHE A 180 -12.56 6.97 -17.29
CA PHE A 180 -12.73 6.44 -18.65
C PHE A 180 -13.95 7.04 -19.37
N GLY A 181 -14.63 8.02 -18.77
CA GLY A 181 -15.84 8.62 -19.34
C GLY A 181 -17.07 7.71 -19.27
N LEU A 182 -17.06 6.68 -18.41
CA LEU A 182 -18.15 5.72 -18.28
C LEU A 182 -19.24 6.15 -17.27
N GLY A 183 -19.10 7.31 -16.67
CA GLY A 183 -19.97 7.77 -15.57
C GLY A 183 -19.64 7.09 -14.24
N ALA A 184 -20.28 7.53 -13.16
CA ALA A 184 -20.18 6.91 -11.84
C ALA A 184 -21.36 5.96 -11.64
#